data_94f9195fb33e780869e6cf23a0780071
#
_entry.id   94f9195fb33e780869e6cf23a0780071
#
_cell.length_a   1.000
_cell.length_b   1.000
_cell.length_c   1.000
_cell.angle_alpha   90.00
_cell.angle_beta   90.00
_cell.angle_gamma   90.00
#
_symmetry.space_group_name_H-M   'P 1'
#
loop_
_entity.id
_entity.type
_entity.pdbx_description
1 polymer ?
#
loop_
_entity_poly.entity_id
_entity_poly.type
_entity_poly.pdbx_seq_one_letter_code
_entity_poly.pdbx_strand_id
1 'polypeptide(L)'
;MRNRLNFVAFVASICTSAWLCGAAIAADQPPAGPQVSKTVAKPLKAAQDALAAKKLDEALAHVREAQGAAGEKTPYDNYVMNIMLFQIYQQKQDLGDAIPVLAQAAQSQYAPADQQKLWLKNIALYYFQQKDYTKALDAADQAMKHGVNDIDTLGLIAKAQYLTGKYKDAATTMQEVVSKQDKPDEESLKLLWQFDLKAGDDAGAAKAVEKLVTYYPKPEYWANALAPLVRMDIKDAHLQLNVYRLMNDVGVLKLPSDYAEMAEIALDAGYPGETQTVLQQAFAKNVFVEQRDKDRYQHLLEGAKQRAANDQAQLANVEHTAEAAPNGDALVQLGAAYISYGQNDKAVAAITKGIGKGGLKSPDEANLLLGIAQLRQKNNAAAQQSFDKVGASSNSGYSRLGKLWALRAHSA
;
A
#
# COMPACT_ATOMS: atom_id res chain seq x y z
N MET A 1 11.80 2.69 -20.82
CA MET A 1 12.12 3.62 -21.94
C MET A 1 11.22 4.87 -21.99
N ARG A 2 9.99 4.83 -21.51
CA ARG A 2 9.04 5.97 -21.56
C ARG A 2 9.41 7.16 -20.66
N ASN A 3 10.12 6.94 -19.53
CA ASN A 3 10.51 7.99 -18.58
C ASN A 3 11.73 8.83 -18.98
N ARG A 4 12.55 8.37 -19.95
CA ARG A 4 13.70 9.17 -20.44
C ARG A 4 13.26 10.37 -21.29
N LEU A 5 12.18 10.22 -22.05
CA LEU A 5 11.63 11.29 -22.90
C LEU A 5 10.99 12.43 -22.08
N ASN A 6 10.37 12.12 -20.94
CA ASN A 6 9.73 13.16 -20.11
C ASN A 6 10.75 14.04 -19.37
N PHE A 7 11.93 13.51 -19.01
CA PHE A 7 12.98 14.30 -18.36
C PHE A 7 13.58 15.34 -19.33
N VAL A 8 13.83 14.96 -20.58
CA VAL A 8 14.40 15.85 -21.61
C VAL A 8 13.39 16.93 -22.02
N ALA A 9 12.11 16.60 -22.14
CA ALA A 9 11.07 17.56 -22.54
C ALA A 9 10.75 18.60 -21.44
N PHE A 10 10.89 18.23 -20.16
CA PHE A 10 10.53 19.08 -19.05
C PHE A 10 11.56 20.17 -18.74
N VAL A 11 12.84 19.94 -19.04
CA VAL A 11 13.91 20.91 -18.79
C VAL A 11 14.01 21.95 -19.91
N ALA A 12 13.34 21.73 -21.05
CA ALA A 12 13.35 22.66 -22.19
C ALA A 12 12.63 24.00 -21.95
N SER A 13 11.92 24.17 -20.82
CA SER A 13 11.13 25.37 -20.52
C SER A 13 11.83 26.41 -19.65
N ILE A 14 13.14 26.28 -19.44
CA ILE A 14 13.90 27.18 -18.59
C ILE A 14 14.62 28.23 -19.45
N CYS A 15 14.19 29.49 -19.27
CA CYS A 15 14.86 30.73 -19.64
C CYS A 15 14.82 31.19 -21.09
N THR A 16 13.69 31.79 -21.47
CA THR A 16 13.69 32.89 -22.45
C THR A 16 13.18 34.19 -21.82
N SER A 17 13.70 34.59 -20.67
CA SER A 17 13.33 35.90 -20.14
C SER A 17 14.54 36.61 -19.55
N ALA A 18 14.82 37.74 -20.15
CA ALA A 18 15.52 38.89 -19.62
C ALA A 18 17.04 38.86 -19.54
N TRP A 19 17.70 38.81 -20.71
CA TRP A 19 19.01 39.42 -20.83
C TRP A 19 19.10 40.28 -22.09
N LEU A 20 18.09 41.11 -22.34
CA LEU A 20 18.15 42.18 -23.37
C LEU A 20 17.78 43.49 -22.67
N CYS A 21 18.76 44.30 -22.36
CA CYS A 21 18.60 45.73 -22.25
C CYS A 21 19.86 46.40 -22.76
N GLY A 22 19.81 46.78 -24.03
CA GLY A 22 20.60 47.86 -24.55
C GLY A 22 19.71 49.08 -24.72
N ALA A 23 20.13 50.20 -24.12
CA ALA A 23 19.90 51.59 -24.45
C ALA A 23 18.50 52.22 -24.27
N ALA A 24 18.49 53.16 -23.30
CA ALA A 24 17.81 54.47 -23.28
C ALA A 24 16.27 54.49 -23.15
N ILE A 25 15.80 54.84 -21.95
CA ILE A 25 15.12 56.13 -21.65
C ILE A 25 15.10 56.27 -20.10
N ALA A 26 15.44 57.45 -19.59
CA ALA A 26 15.46 57.78 -18.18
C ALA A 26 14.06 57.88 -17.61
N ALA A 27 13.76 57.01 -16.60
CA ALA A 27 12.78 57.20 -15.54
C ALA A 27 12.97 56.06 -14.55
N ASP A 28 13.20 56.35 -13.27
CA ASP A 28 13.28 55.47 -12.09
C ASP A 28 13.65 54.00 -12.38
N GLN A 29 14.95 53.73 -12.50
CA GLN A 29 15.43 52.34 -12.63
C GLN A 29 15.33 51.65 -11.24
N PRO A 30 14.68 50.47 -11.18
CA PRO A 30 14.89 49.60 -10.07
C PRO A 30 16.39 49.28 -9.90
N PRO A 31 16.89 48.99 -8.70
CA PRO A 31 18.33 48.78 -8.48
C PRO A 31 18.82 47.71 -9.44
N ALA A 32 19.91 48.01 -10.17
CA ALA A 32 20.49 47.13 -11.16
C ALA A 32 20.77 45.75 -10.51
N GLY A 33 20.15 44.68 -11.05
CA GLY A 33 20.37 43.34 -10.58
C GLY A 33 21.85 42.94 -10.63
N PRO A 34 22.24 41.80 -10.02
CA PRO A 34 23.64 41.35 -10.02
C PRO A 34 24.15 41.22 -11.46
N GLN A 35 25.35 41.72 -11.72
CA GLN A 35 26.00 41.72 -13.04
C GLN A 35 27.24 40.81 -12.99
N VAL A 36 27.57 40.18 -14.12
CA VAL A 36 28.80 39.42 -14.25
C VAL A 36 30.01 40.36 -14.24
N SER A 37 31.12 39.90 -13.69
CA SER A 37 32.35 40.68 -13.61
C SER A 37 32.92 40.96 -15.03
N LYS A 38 33.66 42.10 -15.17
CA LYS A 38 34.26 42.48 -16.44
C LYS A 38 35.18 41.43 -17.03
N THR A 39 35.82 40.61 -16.19
CA THR A 39 36.77 39.55 -16.60
C THR A 39 36.09 38.42 -17.33
N VAL A 40 34.87 38.05 -16.99
CA VAL A 40 34.12 36.96 -17.64
C VAL A 40 33.06 37.46 -18.62
N ALA A 41 32.73 38.76 -18.64
CA ALA A 41 31.64 39.30 -19.44
C ALA A 41 31.83 39.04 -20.96
N LYS A 42 33.06 39.24 -21.47
CA LYS A 42 33.35 39.05 -22.90
C LYS A 42 33.22 37.56 -23.33
N PRO A 43 33.89 36.61 -22.67
CA PRO A 43 33.75 35.20 -23.06
C PRO A 43 32.34 34.66 -22.81
N LEU A 44 31.61 35.12 -21.76
CA LEU A 44 30.22 34.69 -21.55
C LEU A 44 29.27 35.22 -22.62
N LYS A 45 29.49 36.43 -23.10
CA LYS A 45 28.75 36.98 -24.27
C LYS A 45 29.00 36.14 -25.52
N ALA A 46 30.25 35.77 -25.81
CA ALA A 46 30.60 34.92 -26.93
C ALA A 46 29.95 33.52 -26.80
N ALA A 47 29.94 32.95 -25.58
CA ALA A 47 29.25 31.69 -25.30
C ALA A 47 27.74 31.78 -25.55
N GLN A 48 27.10 32.88 -25.17
CA GLN A 48 25.67 33.12 -25.40
C GLN A 48 25.36 33.20 -26.90
N ASP A 49 26.20 33.94 -27.68
CA ASP A 49 26.02 34.07 -29.12
C ASP A 49 26.21 32.72 -29.84
N ALA A 50 27.20 31.92 -29.42
CA ALA A 50 27.42 30.57 -29.92
C ALA A 50 26.26 29.61 -29.57
N LEU A 51 25.70 29.68 -28.35
CA LEU A 51 24.51 28.92 -27.96
C LEU A 51 23.29 29.27 -28.83
N ALA A 52 23.05 30.57 -29.06
CA ALA A 52 21.98 31.04 -29.94
C ALA A 52 22.16 30.52 -31.39
N ALA A 53 23.40 30.41 -31.84
CA ALA A 53 23.76 29.83 -33.13
C ALA A 53 23.78 28.27 -33.13
N LYS A 54 23.46 27.62 -32.03
CA LYS A 54 23.52 26.16 -31.83
C LYS A 54 24.92 25.54 -32.04
N LYS A 55 25.95 26.33 -31.87
CA LYS A 55 27.37 25.93 -31.97
C LYS A 55 27.86 25.50 -30.58
N LEU A 56 27.44 24.31 -30.14
CA LEU A 56 27.56 23.85 -28.73
C LEU A 56 29.01 23.70 -28.27
N ASP A 57 29.93 23.29 -29.19
CA ASP A 57 31.34 23.12 -28.83
C ASP A 57 32.06 24.48 -28.71
N GLU A 58 31.72 25.47 -29.59
CA GLU A 58 32.20 26.84 -29.46
C GLU A 58 31.67 27.47 -28.16
N ALA A 59 30.39 27.29 -27.85
CA ALA A 59 29.78 27.78 -26.61
C ALA A 59 30.50 27.20 -25.39
N LEU A 60 30.78 25.89 -25.36
CA LEU A 60 31.51 25.22 -24.28
C LEU A 60 32.92 25.77 -24.13
N ALA A 61 33.63 25.98 -25.24
CA ALA A 61 34.98 26.56 -25.25
C ALA A 61 34.99 27.96 -24.60
N HIS A 62 34.03 28.82 -24.96
CA HIS A 62 33.93 30.16 -24.40
C HIS A 62 33.56 30.18 -22.91
N VAL A 63 32.70 29.25 -22.44
CA VAL A 63 32.44 29.13 -20.97
C VAL A 63 33.71 28.69 -20.23
N ARG A 64 34.47 27.73 -20.83
CA ARG A 64 35.77 27.29 -20.26
C ARG A 64 36.79 28.43 -20.24
N GLU A 65 36.83 29.29 -21.29
CA GLU A 65 37.63 30.52 -21.30
C GLU A 65 37.24 31.43 -20.11
N ALA A 66 35.92 31.62 -19.89
CA ALA A 66 35.46 32.40 -18.76
C ALA A 66 35.89 31.79 -17.40
N GLN A 67 35.83 30.48 -17.28
CA GLN A 67 36.30 29.76 -16.07
C GLN A 67 37.82 29.94 -15.83
N GLY A 68 38.61 29.91 -16.91
CA GLY A 68 40.06 30.08 -16.90
C GLY A 68 40.55 31.52 -16.83
N ALA A 69 39.68 32.53 -17.02
CA ALA A 69 40.06 33.94 -16.97
C ALA A 69 40.77 34.32 -15.66
N ALA A 70 41.75 35.20 -15.74
CA ALA A 70 42.50 35.65 -14.57
C ALA A 70 41.60 36.46 -13.61
N GLY A 71 41.84 36.32 -12.30
CA GLY A 71 41.09 36.99 -11.25
C GLY A 71 40.02 36.12 -10.60
N GLU A 72 39.56 36.57 -9.43
CA GLU A 72 38.53 35.88 -8.64
C GLU A 72 37.16 36.02 -9.32
N LYS A 73 36.41 34.91 -9.40
CA LYS A 73 35.04 34.90 -9.91
C LYS A 73 34.06 35.18 -8.78
N THR A 74 33.11 36.05 -9.01
CA THR A 74 32.05 36.31 -8.05
C THR A 74 31.10 35.09 -7.94
N PRO A 75 30.36 34.94 -6.84
CA PRO A 75 29.33 33.92 -6.75
C PRO A 75 28.29 33.99 -7.91
N TYR A 76 28.02 35.19 -8.41
CA TYR A 76 27.12 35.38 -9.54
C TYR A 76 27.74 34.92 -10.87
N ASP A 77 29.03 35.16 -11.09
CA ASP A 77 29.76 34.62 -12.27
C ASP A 77 29.67 33.09 -12.30
N ASN A 78 29.90 32.43 -11.17
CA ASN A 78 29.83 30.98 -11.06
C ASN A 78 28.41 30.46 -11.32
N TYR A 79 27.38 31.15 -10.82
CA TYR A 79 26.00 30.83 -11.11
C TYR A 79 25.68 30.87 -12.59
N VAL A 80 26.03 31.98 -13.25
CA VAL A 80 25.79 32.18 -14.71
C VAL A 80 26.53 31.15 -15.54
N MET A 81 27.81 30.88 -15.22
CA MET A 81 28.61 29.87 -15.92
C MET A 81 27.98 28.45 -15.77
N ASN A 82 27.53 28.10 -14.59
CA ASN A 82 26.89 26.81 -14.35
C ASN A 82 25.56 26.66 -15.10
N ILE A 83 24.74 27.73 -15.18
CA ILE A 83 23.52 27.71 -15.98
C ILE A 83 23.83 27.55 -17.48
N MET A 84 24.85 28.25 -18.00
CA MET A 84 25.25 28.12 -19.41
C MET A 84 25.80 26.72 -19.71
N LEU A 85 26.66 26.18 -18.85
CA LEU A 85 27.14 24.79 -18.95
C LEU A 85 26.00 23.77 -18.94
N PHE A 86 25.03 23.96 -18.03
CA PHE A 86 23.86 23.09 -17.98
C PHE A 86 23.09 23.13 -19.31
N GLN A 87 22.85 24.30 -19.88
CA GLN A 87 22.17 24.44 -21.17
C GLN A 87 22.95 23.77 -22.33
N ILE A 88 24.26 23.91 -22.33
CA ILE A 88 25.13 23.29 -23.33
C ILE A 88 25.08 21.78 -23.23
N TYR A 89 25.35 21.21 -22.04
CA TYR A 89 25.35 19.77 -21.82
C TYR A 89 23.98 19.13 -22.03
N GLN A 90 22.90 19.84 -21.67
CA GLN A 90 21.54 19.39 -21.93
C GLN A 90 21.27 19.27 -23.43
N GLN A 91 21.65 20.30 -24.25
CA GLN A 91 21.49 20.24 -25.69
C GLN A 91 22.37 19.18 -26.35
N LYS A 92 23.54 18.89 -25.78
CA LYS A 92 24.41 17.77 -26.16
C LYS A 92 23.89 16.42 -25.70
N GLN A 93 22.81 16.37 -24.92
CA GLN A 93 22.27 15.17 -24.26
C GLN A 93 23.25 14.50 -23.31
N ASP A 94 24.20 15.25 -22.80
CA ASP A 94 25.19 14.82 -21.82
C ASP A 94 24.67 15.11 -20.39
N LEU A 95 23.84 14.20 -19.88
CA LEU A 95 23.27 14.33 -18.53
C LEU A 95 24.34 14.10 -17.43
N GLY A 96 25.42 13.38 -17.75
CA GLY A 96 26.50 13.12 -16.81
C GLY A 96 27.18 14.42 -16.36
N ASP A 97 27.45 15.31 -17.28
CA ASP A 97 28.05 16.63 -17.03
C ASP A 97 26.99 17.69 -16.68
N ALA A 98 25.77 17.58 -17.24
CA ALA A 98 24.71 18.55 -17.00
C ALA A 98 24.26 18.60 -15.53
N ILE A 99 24.06 17.44 -14.90
CA ILE A 99 23.51 17.36 -13.55
C ILE A 99 24.44 17.93 -12.46
N PRO A 100 25.76 17.67 -12.46
CA PRO A 100 26.68 18.30 -11.51
C PRO A 100 26.67 19.82 -11.55
N VAL A 101 26.67 20.40 -12.74
CA VAL A 101 26.66 21.87 -12.88
C VAL A 101 25.29 22.46 -12.50
N LEU A 102 24.19 21.76 -12.77
CA LEU A 102 22.86 22.16 -12.30
C LEU A 102 22.75 22.09 -10.78
N ALA A 103 23.36 21.08 -10.15
CA ALA A 103 23.40 20.95 -8.69
C ALA A 103 24.14 22.12 -8.05
N GLN A 104 25.25 22.56 -8.65
CA GLN A 104 25.96 23.77 -8.19
C GLN A 104 25.12 25.03 -8.38
N ALA A 105 24.44 25.16 -9.53
CA ALA A 105 23.55 26.30 -9.78
C ALA A 105 22.38 26.34 -8.78
N ALA A 106 21.81 25.19 -8.43
CA ALA A 106 20.72 25.08 -7.48
C ALA A 106 21.10 25.50 -6.03
N GLN A 107 22.37 25.43 -5.68
CA GLN A 107 22.87 25.87 -4.37
C GLN A 107 23.16 27.38 -4.31
N SER A 108 23.09 28.07 -5.45
CA SER A 108 23.38 29.48 -5.52
C SER A 108 22.24 30.33 -4.91
N GLN A 109 22.60 31.36 -4.16
CA GLN A 109 21.64 32.37 -3.69
C GLN A 109 20.92 33.13 -4.84
N TYR A 110 21.43 33.03 -6.05
CA TYR A 110 20.85 33.65 -7.24
C TYR A 110 19.86 32.73 -7.98
N ALA A 111 19.74 31.48 -7.56
CA ALA A 111 18.77 30.57 -8.15
C ALA A 111 17.35 30.99 -7.74
N PRO A 112 16.42 31.18 -8.70
CA PRO A 112 15.04 31.49 -8.36
C PRO A 112 14.42 30.35 -7.52
N ALA A 113 13.77 30.68 -6.40
CA ALA A 113 13.32 29.73 -5.40
C ALA A 113 12.45 28.59 -5.98
N ASP A 114 11.53 28.92 -6.91
CA ASP A 114 10.67 27.91 -7.53
C ASP A 114 11.43 27.00 -8.49
N GLN A 115 12.41 27.54 -9.21
CA GLN A 115 13.26 26.74 -10.09
C GLN A 115 14.22 25.86 -9.28
N GLN A 116 14.76 26.38 -8.19
CA GLN A 116 15.64 25.65 -7.29
C GLN A 116 14.97 24.35 -6.76
N LYS A 117 13.72 24.44 -6.31
CA LYS A 117 12.91 23.28 -5.89
C LYS A 117 12.80 22.25 -6.99
N LEU A 118 12.45 22.70 -8.19
CA LEU A 118 12.28 21.84 -9.35
C LEU A 118 13.59 21.17 -9.78
N TRP A 119 14.69 21.94 -9.82
CA TRP A 119 16.00 21.39 -10.15
C TRP A 119 16.44 20.32 -9.15
N LEU A 120 16.33 20.58 -7.87
CA LEU A 120 16.72 19.62 -6.81
C LEU A 120 15.90 18.34 -6.90
N LYS A 121 14.58 18.44 -7.14
CA LYS A 121 13.72 17.26 -7.36
C LYS A 121 14.19 16.44 -8.58
N ASN A 122 14.49 17.09 -9.69
CA ASN A 122 14.94 16.43 -10.92
C ASN A 122 16.35 15.83 -10.76
N ILE A 123 17.25 16.50 -10.05
CA ILE A 123 18.59 15.99 -9.72
C ILE A 123 18.48 14.71 -8.89
N ALA A 124 17.61 14.72 -7.87
CA ALA A 124 17.36 13.54 -7.05
C ALA A 124 16.85 12.35 -7.89
N LEU A 125 15.89 12.60 -8.77
CA LEU A 125 15.35 11.58 -9.68
C LEU A 125 16.43 11.04 -10.64
N TYR A 126 17.28 11.93 -11.19
CA TYR A 126 18.37 11.53 -12.06
C TYR A 126 19.34 10.58 -11.34
N TYR A 127 19.86 10.99 -10.18
CA TYR A 127 20.79 10.15 -9.43
C TYR A 127 20.15 8.83 -9.01
N PHE A 128 18.85 8.83 -8.67
CA PHE A 128 18.11 7.60 -8.38
C PHE A 128 18.10 6.65 -9.59
N GLN A 129 17.86 7.16 -10.80
CA GLN A 129 17.88 6.38 -12.05
C GLN A 129 19.29 5.83 -12.37
N GLN A 130 20.33 6.58 -12.03
CA GLN A 130 21.73 6.15 -12.15
C GLN A 130 22.15 5.18 -11.02
N LYS A 131 21.24 4.87 -10.09
CA LYS A 131 21.49 4.03 -8.91
C LYS A 131 22.51 4.62 -7.93
N ASP A 132 22.82 5.91 -8.03
CA ASP A 132 23.59 6.66 -7.03
C ASP A 132 22.61 7.17 -5.96
N TYR A 133 22.17 6.23 -5.12
CA TYR A 133 21.14 6.50 -4.11
C TYR A 133 21.60 7.48 -3.04
N THR A 134 22.91 7.56 -2.78
CA THR A 134 23.47 8.53 -1.83
C THR A 134 23.28 9.94 -2.34
N LYS A 135 23.69 10.25 -3.58
CA LYS A 135 23.48 11.57 -4.16
C LYS A 135 22.00 11.87 -4.40
N ALA A 136 21.18 10.84 -4.68
CA ALA A 136 19.74 11.00 -4.79
C ALA A 136 19.12 11.48 -3.46
N LEU A 137 19.53 10.89 -2.32
CA LEU A 137 19.09 11.30 -1.00
C LEU A 137 19.57 12.71 -0.66
N ASP A 138 20.84 13.04 -0.93
CA ASP A 138 21.39 14.37 -0.67
C ASP A 138 20.63 15.45 -1.44
N ALA A 139 20.32 15.22 -2.71
CA ALA A 139 19.55 16.15 -3.53
C ALA A 139 18.08 16.26 -3.08
N ALA A 140 17.47 15.14 -2.69
CA ALA A 140 16.11 15.12 -2.19
C ALA A 140 15.99 15.82 -0.83
N ASP A 141 16.94 15.64 0.09
CA ASP A 141 17.01 16.36 1.36
C ASP A 141 17.15 17.87 1.15
N GLN A 142 17.91 18.27 0.16
CA GLN A 142 18.01 19.68 -0.23
C GLN A 142 16.66 20.20 -0.75
N ALA A 143 15.99 19.45 -1.61
CA ALA A 143 14.65 19.79 -2.09
C ALA A 143 13.67 19.97 -0.93
N MET A 144 13.71 19.08 0.06
CA MET A 144 12.86 19.18 1.25
C MET A 144 13.17 20.43 2.09
N LYS A 145 14.44 20.79 2.27
CA LYS A 145 14.84 22.05 2.95
C LYS A 145 14.30 23.29 2.25
N HIS A 146 14.10 23.22 0.93
CA HIS A 146 13.47 24.27 0.13
C HIS A 146 11.94 24.16 0.05
N GLY A 147 11.32 23.28 0.87
CA GLY A 147 9.88 23.16 1.02
C GLY A 147 9.20 22.22 0.02
N VAL A 148 9.97 21.37 -0.69
CA VAL A 148 9.39 20.27 -1.49
C VAL A 148 8.99 19.15 -0.53
N ASN A 149 7.67 18.88 -0.43
CA ASN A 149 7.13 17.83 0.42
C ASN A 149 5.95 17.14 -0.29
N ASP A 150 6.18 16.73 -1.52
CA ASP A 150 5.21 16.00 -2.32
C ASP A 150 5.43 14.48 -2.25
N ILE A 151 4.37 13.74 -2.57
CA ILE A 151 4.33 12.27 -2.52
C ILE A 151 5.44 11.63 -3.36
N ASP A 152 5.73 12.19 -4.55
CA ASP A 152 6.73 11.63 -5.46
C ASP A 152 8.14 11.74 -4.87
N THR A 153 8.47 12.90 -4.30
CA THR A 153 9.77 13.14 -3.65
C THR A 153 9.95 12.25 -2.42
N LEU A 154 8.93 12.15 -1.56
CA LEU A 154 8.94 11.25 -0.42
C LEU A 154 9.05 9.79 -0.84
N GLY A 155 8.33 9.37 -1.88
CA GLY A 155 8.41 8.02 -2.42
C GLY A 155 9.79 7.67 -2.99
N LEU A 156 10.46 8.64 -3.62
CA LEU A 156 11.84 8.49 -4.07
C LEU A 156 12.80 8.33 -2.88
N ILE A 157 12.66 9.17 -1.85
CA ILE A 157 13.46 9.11 -0.61
C ILE A 157 13.30 7.73 0.04
N ALA A 158 12.05 7.27 0.27
CA ALA A 158 11.79 5.98 0.89
C ALA A 158 12.41 4.82 0.12
N LYS A 159 12.30 4.81 -1.21
CA LYS A 159 12.91 3.79 -2.06
C LYS A 159 14.45 3.85 -2.02
N ALA A 160 15.05 5.04 -2.02
CA ALA A 160 16.50 5.21 -1.92
C ALA A 160 17.03 4.78 -0.54
N GLN A 161 16.31 5.11 0.54
CA GLN A 161 16.61 4.65 1.89
C GLN A 161 16.58 3.12 1.98
N TYR A 162 15.56 2.47 1.41
CA TYR A 162 15.46 1.02 1.37
C TYR A 162 16.65 0.38 0.63
N LEU A 163 16.99 0.92 -0.56
CA LEU A 163 18.10 0.42 -1.39
C LEU A 163 19.48 0.67 -0.79
N THR A 164 19.60 1.58 0.17
CA THR A 164 20.82 1.83 0.96
C THR A 164 20.83 1.12 2.32
N GLY A 165 19.84 0.26 2.60
CA GLY A 165 19.76 -0.52 3.83
C GLY A 165 19.21 0.23 5.04
N LYS A 166 18.74 1.46 4.86
CA LYS A 166 18.11 2.28 5.92
C LYS A 166 16.62 1.91 6.06
N TYR A 167 16.35 0.66 6.45
CA TYR A 167 14.98 0.10 6.38
C TYR A 167 13.97 0.80 7.29
N LYS A 168 14.37 1.21 8.50
CA LYS A 168 13.49 1.93 9.43
C LYS A 168 13.11 3.30 8.89
N ASP A 169 14.09 4.02 8.34
CA ASP A 169 13.84 5.33 7.74
C ASP A 169 12.92 5.18 6.51
N ALA A 170 13.16 4.17 5.68
CA ALA A 170 12.34 3.86 4.52
C ALA A 170 10.88 3.57 4.88
N ALA A 171 10.64 2.78 5.93
CA ALA A 171 9.30 2.49 6.44
C ALA A 171 8.62 3.77 6.97
N THR A 172 9.34 4.58 7.75
CA THR A 172 8.82 5.85 8.27
C THR A 172 8.43 6.81 7.15
N THR A 173 9.31 7.00 6.17
CA THR A 173 9.05 7.89 5.03
C THR A 173 7.91 7.35 4.15
N MET A 174 7.83 6.03 3.93
CA MET A 174 6.72 5.43 3.17
C MET A 174 5.39 5.50 3.93
N GLN A 175 5.40 5.42 5.26
CA GLN A 175 4.22 5.66 6.08
C GLN A 175 3.71 7.11 5.91
N GLU A 176 4.61 8.09 5.77
CA GLU A 176 4.22 9.47 5.44
C GLU A 176 3.58 9.56 4.05
N VAL A 177 4.15 8.91 3.02
CA VAL A 177 3.57 8.81 1.68
C VAL A 177 2.14 8.28 1.73
N VAL A 178 1.93 7.18 2.46
CA VAL A 178 0.61 6.54 2.62
C VAL A 178 -0.36 7.45 3.37
N SER A 179 0.11 8.22 4.38
CA SER A 179 -0.75 9.08 5.18
C SER A 179 -1.23 10.34 4.46
N LYS A 180 -0.53 10.76 3.39
CA LYS A 180 -0.90 11.92 2.56
C LYS A 180 -1.97 11.59 1.51
N GLN A 181 -2.40 10.34 1.41
CA GLN A 181 -3.36 9.88 0.44
C GLN A 181 -4.67 9.48 1.14
N ASP A 182 -5.81 10.01 0.74
CA ASP A 182 -7.13 9.61 1.27
C ASP A 182 -7.40 8.12 1.02
N LYS A 183 -7.08 7.67 -0.20
CA LYS A 183 -7.02 6.27 -0.58
C LYS A 183 -5.62 5.96 -1.07
N PRO A 184 -4.75 5.37 -0.23
CA PRO A 184 -3.40 5.01 -0.63
C PRO A 184 -3.41 4.04 -1.82
N ASP A 185 -2.54 4.28 -2.79
CA ASP A 185 -2.40 3.37 -3.92
C ASP A 185 -1.79 2.02 -3.50
N GLU A 186 -2.12 0.98 -4.27
CA GLU A 186 -1.72 -0.39 -3.95
C GLU A 186 -0.19 -0.57 -3.88
N GLU A 187 0.54 0.11 -4.77
CA GLU A 187 2.00 0.01 -4.81
C GLU A 187 2.65 0.62 -3.56
N SER A 188 2.18 1.79 -3.12
CA SER A 188 2.66 2.42 -1.89
C SER A 188 2.40 1.56 -0.65
N LEU A 189 1.24 0.92 -0.55
CA LEU A 189 0.92 0.01 0.55
C LEU A 189 1.78 -1.26 0.52
N LYS A 190 2.05 -1.82 -0.65
CA LYS A 190 2.95 -2.97 -0.82
C LYS A 190 4.38 -2.64 -0.44
N LEU A 191 4.86 -1.46 -0.83
CA LEU A 191 6.19 -0.99 -0.46
C LEU A 191 6.28 -0.76 1.06
N LEU A 192 5.26 -0.12 1.66
CA LEU A 192 5.21 0.05 3.11
C LEU A 192 5.31 -1.30 3.83
N TRP A 193 4.46 -2.25 3.45
CA TRP A 193 4.50 -3.60 4.01
C TRP A 193 5.87 -4.25 3.88
N GLN A 194 6.49 -4.18 2.71
CA GLN A 194 7.82 -4.73 2.47
C GLN A 194 8.91 -4.03 3.33
N PHE A 195 8.82 -2.71 3.47
CA PHE A 195 9.78 -1.93 4.24
C PHE A 195 9.66 -2.20 5.74
N ASP A 196 8.42 -2.30 6.26
CA ASP A 196 8.16 -2.67 7.65
C ASP A 196 8.72 -4.06 7.98
N LEU A 197 8.48 -5.07 7.12
CA LEU A 197 9.05 -6.40 7.27
C LEU A 197 10.58 -6.38 7.32
N LYS A 198 11.23 -5.60 6.46
CA LYS A 198 12.70 -5.46 6.44
C LYS A 198 13.23 -4.67 7.64
N ALA A 199 12.45 -3.73 8.15
CA ALA A 199 12.76 -2.98 9.36
C ALA A 199 12.58 -3.80 10.65
N GLY A 200 11.92 -4.97 10.58
CA GLY A 200 11.52 -5.79 11.73
C GLY A 200 10.33 -5.21 12.49
N ASP A 201 9.52 -4.37 11.85
CA ASP A 201 8.28 -3.84 12.43
C ASP A 201 7.07 -4.71 12.00
N ASP A 202 6.88 -5.81 12.72
CA ASP A 202 5.75 -6.72 12.47
C ASP A 202 4.39 -6.04 12.69
N ALA A 203 4.32 -5.07 13.59
CA ALA A 203 3.08 -4.34 13.86
C ALA A 203 2.75 -3.36 12.72
N GLY A 204 3.75 -2.66 12.18
CA GLY A 204 3.62 -1.83 10.99
C GLY A 204 3.21 -2.66 9.78
N ALA A 205 3.90 -3.77 9.55
CA ALA A 205 3.60 -4.70 8.46
C ALA A 205 2.16 -5.23 8.53
N ALA A 206 1.66 -5.60 9.72
CA ALA A 206 0.27 -6.02 9.89
C ALA A 206 -0.72 -4.91 9.53
N LYS A 207 -0.49 -3.66 9.96
CA LYS A 207 -1.33 -2.51 9.61
C LYS A 207 -1.32 -2.20 8.11
N ALA A 208 -0.16 -2.36 7.44
CA ALA A 208 -0.08 -2.19 5.99
C ALA A 208 -0.91 -3.25 5.25
N VAL A 209 -0.86 -4.52 5.70
CA VAL A 209 -1.70 -5.60 5.17
C VAL A 209 -3.19 -5.36 5.44
N GLU A 210 -3.57 -4.87 6.63
CA GLU A 210 -4.95 -4.49 6.94
C GLU A 210 -5.47 -3.41 5.98
N LYS A 211 -4.67 -2.40 5.66
CA LYS A 211 -5.02 -1.41 4.63
C LYS A 211 -5.13 -2.03 3.24
N LEU A 212 -4.23 -2.96 2.89
CA LEU A 212 -4.30 -3.68 1.61
C LEU A 212 -5.61 -4.46 1.48
N VAL A 213 -6.04 -5.21 2.49
CA VAL A 213 -7.32 -5.93 2.43
C VAL A 213 -8.54 -5.00 2.47
N THR A 214 -8.41 -3.82 3.08
CA THR A 214 -9.48 -2.81 3.13
C THR A 214 -9.71 -2.17 1.76
N TYR A 215 -8.64 -1.71 1.11
CA TYR A 215 -8.76 -0.96 -0.15
C TYR A 215 -8.65 -1.84 -1.41
N TYR A 216 -7.98 -3.00 -1.28
CA TYR A 216 -7.67 -3.94 -2.36
C TYR A 216 -7.87 -5.38 -1.87
N PRO A 217 -9.11 -5.86 -1.66
CA PRO A 217 -9.42 -7.14 -1.00
C PRO A 217 -9.10 -8.36 -1.87
N LYS A 218 -7.81 -8.51 -2.26
CA LYS A 218 -7.33 -9.62 -3.05
C LYS A 218 -7.01 -10.83 -2.16
N PRO A 219 -7.22 -12.07 -2.63
CA PRO A 219 -6.91 -13.28 -1.85
C PRO A 219 -5.47 -13.35 -1.35
N GLU A 220 -4.50 -12.81 -2.10
CA GLU A 220 -3.09 -12.77 -1.70
C GLU A 220 -2.84 -11.93 -0.44
N TYR A 221 -3.55 -10.81 -0.27
CA TYR A 221 -3.43 -9.97 0.92
C TYR A 221 -4.18 -10.60 2.10
N TRP A 222 -5.35 -11.21 1.84
CA TRP A 222 -6.06 -11.97 2.85
C TRP A 222 -5.26 -13.15 3.38
N ALA A 223 -4.51 -13.86 2.53
CA ALA A 223 -3.62 -14.93 2.96
C ALA A 223 -2.57 -14.43 3.96
N ASN A 224 -2.00 -13.24 3.71
CA ASN A 224 -1.03 -12.63 4.62
C ASN A 224 -1.68 -12.12 5.92
N ALA A 225 -2.88 -11.54 5.85
CA ALA A 225 -3.63 -11.11 7.03
C ALA A 225 -4.01 -12.29 7.95
N LEU A 226 -4.37 -13.43 7.37
CA LEU A 226 -4.75 -14.64 8.07
C LEU A 226 -3.56 -15.47 8.58
N ALA A 227 -2.38 -15.32 7.97
CA ALA A 227 -1.21 -16.14 8.28
C ALA A 227 -0.87 -16.25 9.78
N PRO A 228 -0.98 -15.19 10.60
CA PRO A 228 -0.72 -15.32 12.02
C PRO A 228 -1.76 -16.18 12.77
N LEU A 229 -3.03 -16.18 12.34
CA LEU A 229 -4.07 -17.06 12.91
C LEU A 229 -3.86 -18.51 12.49
N VAL A 230 -3.55 -18.75 11.21
CA VAL A 230 -3.29 -20.10 10.68
C VAL A 230 -2.07 -20.76 11.35
N ARG A 231 -1.09 -19.96 11.80
CA ARG A 231 0.10 -20.46 12.53
C ARG A 231 -0.11 -20.65 14.02
N MET A 232 -1.23 -20.18 14.57
CA MET A 232 -1.54 -20.39 15.98
C MET A 232 -1.91 -21.86 16.21
N ASP A 233 -1.46 -22.43 17.35
CA ASP A 233 -1.94 -23.72 17.85
C ASP A 233 -3.35 -23.52 18.43
N ILE A 234 -4.38 -23.53 17.57
CA ILE A 234 -5.77 -23.34 17.95
C ILE A 234 -6.33 -24.69 18.39
N LYS A 235 -6.54 -24.84 19.71
CA LYS A 235 -7.13 -26.05 20.29
C LYS A 235 -8.66 -26.01 20.31
N ASP A 236 -9.25 -24.84 20.19
CA ASP A 236 -10.69 -24.64 20.11
C ASP A 236 -11.17 -24.91 18.67
N ALA A 237 -11.83 -26.04 18.47
CA ALA A 237 -12.36 -26.46 17.16
C ALA A 237 -13.37 -25.46 16.58
N HIS A 238 -14.16 -24.78 17.43
CA HIS A 238 -15.10 -23.76 16.98
C HIS A 238 -14.37 -22.52 16.45
N LEU A 239 -13.34 -22.05 17.16
CA LEU A 239 -12.49 -20.96 16.67
C LEU A 239 -11.80 -21.34 15.36
N GLN A 240 -11.26 -22.57 15.28
CA GLN A 240 -10.60 -23.07 14.07
C GLN A 240 -11.57 -23.12 12.87
N LEU A 241 -12.78 -23.64 13.07
CA LEU A 241 -13.83 -23.63 12.02
C LEU A 241 -14.14 -22.21 11.54
N ASN A 242 -14.21 -21.25 12.46
CA ASN A 242 -14.50 -19.86 12.10
C ASN A 242 -13.33 -19.19 11.37
N VAL A 243 -12.09 -19.62 11.58
CA VAL A 243 -10.93 -19.21 10.74
C VAL A 243 -11.10 -19.75 9.32
N TYR A 244 -11.44 -21.05 9.17
CA TYR A 244 -11.70 -21.65 7.85
C TYR A 244 -12.88 -21.01 7.12
N ARG A 245 -13.94 -20.63 7.84
CA ARG A 245 -15.07 -19.89 7.28
C ARG A 245 -14.62 -18.58 6.64
N LEU A 246 -13.73 -17.82 7.32
CA LEU A 246 -13.18 -16.60 6.73
C LEU A 246 -12.28 -16.90 5.54
N MET A 247 -11.39 -17.91 5.66
CA MET A 247 -10.53 -18.34 4.54
C MET A 247 -11.35 -18.69 3.30
N ASN A 248 -12.46 -19.40 3.46
CA ASN A 248 -13.37 -19.76 2.37
C ASN A 248 -14.07 -18.51 1.79
N ASP A 249 -14.57 -17.62 2.64
CA ASP A 249 -15.31 -16.42 2.23
C ASP A 249 -14.43 -15.44 1.42
N VAL A 250 -13.14 -15.32 1.77
CA VAL A 250 -12.19 -14.43 1.08
C VAL A 250 -11.38 -15.13 -0.03
N GLY A 251 -11.70 -16.39 -0.34
CA GLY A 251 -11.08 -17.15 -1.44
C GLY A 251 -9.64 -17.60 -1.19
N VAL A 252 -9.23 -17.75 0.06
CA VAL A 252 -7.88 -18.21 0.46
C VAL A 252 -7.83 -19.72 0.62
N LEU A 253 -8.95 -20.37 0.85
CA LEU A 253 -9.05 -21.84 0.94
C LEU A 253 -8.68 -22.48 -0.41
N LYS A 254 -7.53 -23.15 -0.49
CA LYS A 254 -6.97 -23.64 -1.77
C LYS A 254 -6.46 -25.07 -1.73
N LEU A 255 -5.88 -25.50 -0.60
CA LEU A 255 -5.24 -26.80 -0.49
C LEU A 255 -6.29 -27.89 -0.24
N PRO A 256 -6.08 -29.13 -0.73
CA PRO A 256 -6.92 -30.28 -0.39
C PRO A 256 -7.09 -30.45 1.11
N SER A 257 -6.01 -30.27 1.89
CA SER A 257 -6.01 -30.31 3.35
C SER A 257 -6.94 -29.29 3.99
N ASP A 258 -6.99 -28.05 3.45
CA ASP A 258 -7.82 -26.99 4.03
C ASP A 258 -9.32 -27.32 3.91
N TYR A 259 -9.75 -27.81 2.71
CA TYR A 259 -11.12 -28.23 2.48
C TYR A 259 -11.49 -29.46 3.33
N ALA A 260 -10.56 -30.42 3.42
CA ALA A 260 -10.74 -31.63 4.19
C ALA A 260 -10.93 -31.31 5.67
N GLU A 261 -10.04 -30.52 6.25
CA GLU A 261 -10.05 -30.16 7.67
C GLU A 261 -11.28 -29.32 8.02
N MET A 262 -11.62 -28.32 7.18
CA MET A 262 -12.85 -27.54 7.36
C MET A 262 -14.10 -28.45 7.37
N ALA A 263 -14.18 -29.41 6.43
CA ALA A 263 -15.31 -30.30 6.30
C ALA A 263 -15.43 -31.26 7.51
N GLU A 264 -14.31 -31.82 7.95
CA GLU A 264 -14.26 -32.73 9.11
C GLU A 264 -14.62 -32.00 10.42
N ILE A 265 -14.02 -30.83 10.68
CA ILE A 265 -14.36 -30.01 11.87
C ILE A 265 -15.83 -29.59 11.85
N ALA A 266 -16.37 -29.18 10.71
CA ALA A 266 -17.76 -28.79 10.58
C ALA A 266 -18.70 -29.97 10.89
N LEU A 267 -18.35 -31.18 10.43
CA LEU A 267 -19.15 -32.38 10.69
C LEU A 267 -19.12 -32.77 12.19
N ASP A 268 -17.94 -32.72 12.80
CA ASP A 268 -17.75 -33.03 14.21
C ASP A 268 -18.45 -32.00 15.13
N ALA A 269 -18.51 -30.77 14.70
CA ALA A 269 -19.24 -29.67 15.35
C ALA A 269 -20.78 -29.78 15.16
N GLY A 270 -21.28 -30.76 14.39
CA GLY A 270 -22.71 -30.95 14.14
C GLY A 270 -23.30 -30.04 13.05
N TYR A 271 -22.47 -29.64 12.08
CA TYR A 271 -22.89 -28.78 10.94
C TYR A 271 -22.80 -29.52 9.58
N PRO A 272 -23.59 -30.60 9.37
CA PRO A 272 -23.49 -31.43 8.17
C PRO A 272 -23.81 -30.66 6.87
N GLY A 273 -24.65 -29.64 6.94
CA GLY A 273 -24.95 -28.77 5.79
C GLY A 273 -23.72 -27.98 5.32
N GLU A 274 -22.90 -27.49 6.26
CA GLU A 274 -21.64 -26.80 5.93
C GLU A 274 -20.61 -27.78 5.36
N THR A 275 -20.48 -28.98 5.95
CA THR A 275 -19.64 -30.06 5.41
C THR A 275 -20.01 -30.38 3.96
N GLN A 276 -21.31 -30.58 3.68
CA GLN A 276 -21.81 -30.81 2.34
C GLN A 276 -21.40 -29.69 1.39
N THR A 277 -21.62 -28.46 1.77
CA THR A 277 -21.32 -27.27 0.94
C THR A 277 -19.82 -27.18 0.62
N VAL A 278 -18.96 -27.33 1.63
CA VAL A 278 -17.50 -27.25 1.47
C VAL A 278 -16.95 -28.35 0.58
N LEU A 279 -17.41 -29.59 0.76
CA LEU A 279 -16.96 -30.70 -0.09
C LEU A 279 -17.48 -30.58 -1.52
N GLN A 280 -18.73 -30.13 -1.73
CA GLN A 280 -19.25 -29.84 -3.07
C GLN A 280 -18.40 -28.76 -3.77
N GLN A 281 -17.99 -27.70 -3.08
CA GLN A 281 -17.08 -26.69 -3.62
C GLN A 281 -15.71 -27.27 -3.96
N ALA A 282 -15.15 -28.12 -3.10
CA ALA A 282 -13.86 -28.76 -3.35
C ALA A 282 -13.89 -29.66 -4.60
N PHE A 283 -14.96 -30.47 -4.77
CA PHE A 283 -15.14 -31.31 -5.97
C PHE A 283 -15.36 -30.45 -7.23
N ALA A 284 -16.18 -29.41 -7.15
CA ALA A 284 -16.43 -28.50 -8.28
C ALA A 284 -15.15 -27.79 -8.77
N LYS A 285 -14.22 -27.51 -7.85
CA LYS A 285 -12.92 -26.92 -8.16
C LYS A 285 -11.83 -27.95 -8.49
N ASN A 286 -12.16 -29.25 -8.52
CA ASN A 286 -11.21 -30.35 -8.71
C ASN A 286 -10.01 -30.29 -7.73
N VAL A 287 -10.24 -29.93 -6.48
CA VAL A 287 -9.21 -29.78 -5.44
C VAL A 287 -8.57 -31.13 -5.11
N PHE A 288 -9.36 -32.19 -4.99
CA PHE A 288 -8.87 -33.55 -4.72
C PHE A 288 -8.38 -34.17 -6.02
N VAL A 289 -7.07 -34.36 -6.14
CA VAL A 289 -6.43 -34.92 -7.35
C VAL A 289 -6.27 -36.43 -7.20
N GLU A 290 -5.79 -36.89 -6.03
CA GLU A 290 -5.53 -38.31 -5.74
C GLU A 290 -6.82 -39.11 -5.64
N GLN A 291 -6.86 -40.30 -6.25
CA GLN A 291 -8.07 -41.14 -6.24
C GLN A 291 -8.51 -41.51 -4.82
N ARG A 292 -7.55 -41.82 -3.95
CA ARG A 292 -7.80 -42.12 -2.53
C ARG A 292 -8.56 -41.01 -1.82
N ASP A 293 -8.15 -39.76 -2.06
CA ASP A 293 -8.80 -38.60 -1.42
C ASP A 293 -10.19 -38.36 -2.02
N LYS A 294 -10.33 -38.52 -3.34
CA LYS A 294 -11.64 -38.46 -4.02
C LYS A 294 -12.62 -39.45 -3.40
N ASP A 295 -12.22 -40.72 -3.28
CA ASP A 295 -13.08 -41.78 -2.74
C ASP A 295 -13.43 -41.48 -1.26
N ARG A 296 -12.45 -41.07 -0.46
CA ARG A 296 -12.65 -40.73 0.98
C ARG A 296 -13.65 -39.58 1.14
N TYR A 297 -13.42 -38.47 0.43
CA TYR A 297 -14.24 -37.27 0.61
C TYR A 297 -15.57 -37.33 -0.13
N GLN A 298 -15.68 -38.15 -1.17
CA GLN A 298 -16.98 -38.50 -1.75
C GLN A 298 -17.85 -39.29 -0.77
N HIS A 299 -17.28 -40.27 -0.07
CA HIS A 299 -18.00 -41.01 0.95
C HIS A 299 -18.42 -40.10 2.12
N LEU A 300 -17.53 -39.18 2.57
CA LEU A 300 -17.85 -38.19 3.59
C LEU A 300 -18.98 -37.27 3.14
N LEU A 301 -18.98 -36.83 1.88
CA LEU A 301 -20.03 -36.00 1.29
C LEU A 301 -21.39 -36.69 1.29
N GLU A 302 -21.45 -37.98 0.90
CA GLU A 302 -22.69 -38.74 0.92
C GLU A 302 -23.22 -38.89 2.37
N GLY A 303 -22.35 -39.18 3.33
CA GLY A 303 -22.72 -39.24 4.74
C GLY A 303 -23.22 -37.88 5.26
N ALA A 304 -22.56 -36.78 4.86
CA ALA A 304 -22.97 -35.42 5.25
C ALA A 304 -24.34 -35.04 4.66
N LYS A 305 -24.63 -35.39 3.40
CA LYS A 305 -25.95 -35.19 2.78
C LYS A 305 -27.07 -35.88 3.54
N GLN A 306 -26.85 -37.14 3.93
CA GLN A 306 -27.85 -37.91 4.67
C GLN A 306 -28.09 -37.31 6.06
N ARG A 307 -26.99 -36.93 6.77
CA ARG A 307 -27.10 -36.28 8.10
C ARG A 307 -27.80 -34.92 7.96
N ALA A 308 -27.48 -34.14 6.93
CA ALA A 308 -28.09 -32.83 6.71
C ALA A 308 -29.61 -32.94 6.47
N ALA A 309 -30.05 -33.93 5.69
CA ALA A 309 -31.48 -34.16 5.45
C ALA A 309 -32.22 -34.53 6.76
N ASN A 310 -31.62 -35.40 7.57
CA ASN A 310 -32.19 -35.78 8.87
C ASN A 310 -32.23 -34.61 9.86
N ASP A 311 -31.15 -33.81 9.92
CA ASP A 311 -31.05 -32.65 10.80
C ASP A 311 -32.07 -31.58 10.43
N GLN A 312 -32.19 -31.25 9.15
CA GLN A 312 -33.19 -30.28 8.67
C GLN A 312 -34.61 -30.67 9.02
N ALA A 313 -34.95 -31.95 8.96
CA ALA A 313 -36.26 -32.45 9.37
C ALA A 313 -36.56 -32.25 10.86
N GLN A 314 -35.53 -32.16 11.71
CA GLN A 314 -35.64 -31.99 13.15
C GLN A 314 -35.55 -30.51 13.61
N LEU A 315 -35.17 -29.59 12.75
CA LEU A 315 -34.88 -28.17 13.13
C LEU A 315 -36.05 -27.53 13.89
N ALA A 316 -37.30 -27.78 13.48
CA ALA A 316 -38.46 -27.21 14.16
C ALA A 316 -38.61 -27.73 15.64
N ASN A 317 -38.29 -28.99 15.88
CA ASN A 317 -38.31 -29.57 17.21
C ASN A 317 -37.14 -29.02 18.07
N VAL A 318 -35.97 -28.87 17.45
CA VAL A 318 -34.78 -28.26 18.09
C VAL A 318 -35.04 -26.82 18.47
N GLU A 319 -35.73 -26.04 17.61
CA GLU A 319 -36.11 -24.67 17.89
C GLU A 319 -36.98 -24.56 19.15
N HIS A 320 -38.05 -25.37 19.26
CA HIS A 320 -38.91 -25.39 20.42
C HIS A 320 -38.11 -25.75 21.71
N THR A 321 -37.22 -26.71 21.61
CA THR A 321 -36.38 -27.13 22.76
C THR A 321 -35.37 -26.04 23.14
N ALA A 322 -34.73 -25.39 22.18
CA ALA A 322 -33.79 -24.30 22.38
C ALA A 322 -34.46 -23.08 23.04
N GLU A 323 -35.69 -22.79 22.65
CA GLU A 323 -36.49 -21.73 23.26
C GLU A 323 -36.79 -21.98 24.74
N ALA A 324 -37.06 -23.24 25.12
CA ALA A 324 -37.32 -23.65 26.50
C ALA A 324 -36.05 -23.75 27.36
N ALA A 325 -34.85 -23.82 26.77
CA ALA A 325 -33.60 -23.98 27.50
C ALA A 325 -33.34 -22.82 28.49
N PRO A 326 -32.66 -23.08 29.63
CA PRO A 326 -32.50 -22.08 30.71
C PRO A 326 -31.57 -20.92 30.34
N ASN A 327 -30.68 -21.11 29.37
CA ASN A 327 -29.71 -20.10 28.87
C ASN A 327 -29.77 -19.98 27.36
N GLY A 328 -28.98 -19.08 26.79
CA GLY A 328 -28.96 -18.78 25.35
C GLY A 328 -28.15 -19.73 24.50
N ASP A 329 -27.33 -20.64 25.04
CA ASP A 329 -26.42 -21.51 24.30
C ASP A 329 -27.13 -22.33 23.21
N ALA A 330 -28.27 -22.98 23.58
CA ALA A 330 -29.02 -23.80 22.64
C ALA A 330 -29.54 -22.99 21.43
N LEU A 331 -29.95 -21.74 21.66
CA LEU A 331 -30.38 -20.84 20.59
C LEU A 331 -29.20 -20.39 19.69
N VAL A 332 -28.02 -20.17 20.25
CA VAL A 332 -26.81 -19.86 19.47
C VAL A 332 -26.42 -21.05 18.62
N GLN A 333 -26.43 -22.27 19.15
CA GLN A 333 -26.17 -23.52 18.41
C GLN A 333 -27.19 -23.74 17.28
N LEU A 334 -28.48 -23.52 17.54
CA LEU A 334 -29.51 -23.56 16.52
C LEU A 334 -29.24 -22.52 15.42
N GLY A 335 -28.82 -21.31 15.79
CA GLY A 335 -28.43 -20.29 14.83
C GLY A 335 -27.25 -20.72 13.95
N ALA A 336 -26.24 -21.38 14.54
CA ALA A 336 -25.12 -21.95 13.80
C ALA A 336 -25.58 -23.07 12.83
N ALA A 337 -26.52 -23.91 13.24
CA ALA A 337 -27.14 -24.88 12.33
C ALA A 337 -27.88 -24.18 11.17
N TYR A 338 -28.65 -23.13 11.44
CA TYR A 338 -29.28 -22.33 10.38
C TYR A 338 -28.26 -21.70 9.41
N ILE A 339 -27.11 -21.21 9.92
CA ILE A 339 -26.00 -20.72 9.08
C ILE A 339 -25.51 -21.84 8.14
N SER A 340 -25.35 -23.06 8.65
CA SER A 340 -24.87 -24.21 7.86
C SER A 340 -25.81 -24.58 6.69
N TYR A 341 -27.08 -24.24 6.80
CA TYR A 341 -28.10 -24.42 5.75
C TYR A 341 -28.42 -23.16 4.95
N GLY A 342 -27.67 -22.05 5.15
CA GLY A 342 -27.93 -20.79 4.46
C GLY A 342 -29.20 -20.06 4.90
N GLN A 343 -29.86 -20.49 5.99
CA GLN A 343 -31.08 -19.87 6.53
C GLN A 343 -30.72 -18.67 7.41
N ASN A 344 -30.08 -17.66 6.83
CA ASN A 344 -29.45 -16.57 7.57
C ASN A 344 -30.44 -15.71 8.38
N ASP A 345 -31.70 -15.55 7.89
CA ASP A 345 -32.73 -14.80 8.61
C ASP A 345 -33.08 -15.46 9.95
N LYS A 346 -33.26 -16.79 9.92
CA LYS A 346 -33.51 -17.58 11.13
C LYS A 346 -32.30 -17.61 12.04
N ALA A 347 -31.11 -17.67 11.46
CA ALA A 347 -29.85 -17.63 12.21
C ALA A 347 -29.74 -16.33 13.03
N VAL A 348 -29.96 -15.17 12.38
CA VAL A 348 -29.92 -13.86 13.06
C VAL A 348 -30.96 -13.81 14.18
N ALA A 349 -32.19 -14.27 13.94
CA ALA A 349 -33.25 -14.26 14.94
C ALA A 349 -32.90 -15.16 16.15
N ALA A 350 -32.46 -16.40 15.91
CA ALA A 350 -32.11 -17.34 16.96
C ALA A 350 -30.91 -16.87 17.78
N ILE A 351 -29.83 -16.43 17.13
CA ILE A 351 -28.63 -15.97 17.84
C ILE A 351 -28.90 -14.70 18.64
N THR A 352 -29.64 -13.74 18.08
CA THR A 352 -30.01 -12.51 18.80
C THR A 352 -30.82 -12.82 20.04
N LYS A 353 -31.81 -13.73 19.94
CA LYS A 353 -32.59 -14.21 21.08
C LYS A 353 -31.71 -14.92 22.11
N GLY A 354 -30.75 -15.75 21.65
CA GLY A 354 -29.79 -16.43 22.51
C GLY A 354 -28.88 -15.48 23.28
N ILE A 355 -28.33 -14.47 22.61
CA ILE A 355 -27.51 -13.42 23.26
C ILE A 355 -28.37 -12.65 24.29
N GLY A 356 -29.60 -12.29 23.94
CA GLY A 356 -30.52 -11.59 24.86
C GLY A 356 -30.90 -12.40 26.07
N LYS A 357 -30.97 -13.76 25.96
CA LYS A 357 -31.26 -14.67 27.06
C LYS A 357 -30.07 -14.79 28.03
N GLY A 358 -28.87 -14.61 27.57
CA GLY A 358 -27.64 -14.62 28.35
C GLY A 358 -27.20 -16.01 28.81
N GLY A 359 -26.24 -16.06 29.74
CA GLY A 359 -25.68 -17.29 30.27
C GLY A 359 -24.88 -18.09 29.23
N LEU A 360 -24.28 -17.40 28.23
CA LEU A 360 -23.52 -18.01 27.14
C LEU A 360 -22.16 -18.52 27.62
N LYS A 361 -21.78 -19.72 27.20
CA LYS A 361 -20.43 -20.27 27.38
C LYS A 361 -19.39 -19.56 26.57
N SER A 362 -19.75 -19.16 25.34
CA SER A 362 -18.87 -18.43 24.42
C SER A 362 -19.58 -17.21 23.81
N PRO A 363 -19.59 -16.05 24.51
CA PRO A 363 -20.17 -14.83 24.01
C PRO A 363 -19.48 -14.31 22.73
N ASP A 364 -18.15 -14.55 22.60
CA ASP A 364 -17.37 -14.17 21.43
C ASP A 364 -17.84 -14.94 20.19
N GLU A 365 -18.01 -16.25 20.30
CA GLU A 365 -18.52 -17.07 19.21
C GLU A 365 -19.95 -16.66 18.82
N ALA A 366 -20.80 -16.40 19.79
CA ALA A 366 -22.18 -15.97 19.51
C ALA A 366 -22.21 -14.66 18.70
N ASN A 367 -21.42 -13.66 19.08
CA ASN A 367 -21.31 -12.41 18.30
C ASN A 367 -20.64 -12.63 16.94
N LEU A 368 -19.65 -13.52 16.83
CA LEU A 368 -19.02 -13.85 15.57
C LEU A 368 -20.00 -14.49 14.59
N LEU A 369 -20.77 -15.50 15.03
CA LEU A 369 -21.80 -16.16 14.25
C LEU A 369 -22.92 -15.21 13.84
N LEU A 370 -23.33 -14.31 14.76
CA LEU A 370 -24.29 -13.25 14.43
C LEU A 370 -23.78 -12.36 13.31
N GLY A 371 -22.53 -11.89 13.40
CA GLY A 371 -21.90 -11.09 12.36
C GLY A 371 -21.81 -11.82 11.03
N ILE A 372 -21.45 -13.11 11.01
CA ILE A 372 -21.40 -13.94 9.80
C ILE A 372 -22.80 -14.03 9.14
N ALA A 373 -23.83 -14.30 9.93
CA ALA A 373 -25.21 -14.39 9.41
C ALA A 373 -25.69 -13.05 8.84
N GLN A 374 -25.43 -11.94 9.55
CA GLN A 374 -25.74 -10.57 9.09
C GLN A 374 -24.99 -10.19 7.81
N LEU A 375 -23.70 -10.56 7.69
CA LEU A 375 -22.92 -10.33 6.48
C LEU A 375 -23.50 -11.08 5.28
N ARG A 376 -23.91 -12.35 5.48
CA ARG A 376 -24.56 -13.15 4.43
C ARG A 376 -25.93 -12.61 4.02
N GLN A 377 -26.61 -11.84 4.89
CA GLN A 377 -27.81 -11.06 4.58
C GLN A 377 -27.48 -9.74 3.85
N LYS A 378 -26.19 -9.43 3.63
CA LYS A 378 -25.70 -8.13 3.10
C LYS A 378 -25.98 -6.94 4.05
N ASN A 379 -26.21 -7.21 5.33
CA ASN A 379 -26.33 -6.17 6.35
C ASN A 379 -24.93 -5.89 6.96
N ASN A 380 -24.08 -5.26 6.16
CA ASN A 380 -22.68 -5.04 6.50
C ASN A 380 -22.51 -4.18 7.76
N ALA A 381 -23.40 -3.19 7.98
CA ALA A 381 -23.32 -2.32 9.16
C ALA A 381 -23.59 -3.08 10.47
N ALA A 382 -24.60 -3.95 10.49
CA ALA A 382 -24.89 -4.77 11.65
C ALA A 382 -23.78 -5.83 11.86
N ALA A 383 -23.29 -6.45 10.78
CA ALA A 383 -22.19 -7.40 10.84
C ALA A 383 -20.94 -6.75 11.45
N GLN A 384 -20.58 -5.52 11.02
CA GLN A 384 -19.47 -4.76 11.57
C GLN A 384 -19.59 -4.60 13.08
N GLN A 385 -20.75 -4.16 13.58
CA GLN A 385 -20.99 -4.00 15.02
C GLN A 385 -20.85 -5.31 15.81
N SER A 386 -21.29 -6.43 15.23
CA SER A 386 -21.13 -7.74 15.85
C SER A 386 -19.67 -8.17 15.89
N PHE A 387 -18.92 -7.98 14.82
CA PHE A 387 -17.50 -8.29 14.74
C PHE A 387 -16.64 -7.37 15.63
N ASP A 388 -16.99 -6.10 15.79
CA ASP A 388 -16.27 -5.16 16.67
C ASP A 388 -16.34 -5.61 18.13
N LYS A 389 -17.47 -6.20 18.57
CA LYS A 389 -17.58 -6.81 19.90
C LYS A 389 -16.59 -7.98 20.07
N VAL A 390 -16.47 -8.82 19.06
CA VAL A 390 -15.49 -9.93 19.05
C VAL A 390 -14.06 -9.40 19.00
N GLY A 391 -13.81 -8.34 18.21
CA GLY A 391 -12.51 -7.67 18.13
C GLY A 391 -12.02 -7.08 19.45
N ALA A 392 -12.93 -6.78 20.38
CA ALA A 392 -12.64 -6.31 21.73
C ALA A 392 -12.44 -7.46 22.76
N SER A 393 -12.51 -8.72 22.34
CA SER A 393 -12.34 -9.89 23.23
C SER A 393 -10.97 -9.93 23.91
N SER A 394 -10.93 -10.43 25.14
CA SER A 394 -9.69 -10.78 25.84
C SER A 394 -9.01 -12.04 25.28
N ASN A 395 -9.75 -12.90 24.58
CA ASN A 395 -9.19 -14.04 23.86
C ASN A 395 -8.50 -13.56 22.57
N SER A 396 -7.20 -13.72 22.51
CA SER A 396 -6.39 -13.20 21.39
C SER A 396 -6.77 -13.78 20.03
N GLY A 397 -7.20 -15.04 19.96
CA GLY A 397 -7.67 -15.70 18.74
C GLY A 397 -8.97 -15.09 18.25
N TYR A 398 -9.99 -15.00 19.12
CA TYR A 398 -11.27 -14.36 18.79
C TYR A 398 -11.08 -12.87 18.48
N SER A 399 -10.29 -12.13 19.28
CA SER A 399 -10.03 -10.71 19.02
C SER A 399 -9.44 -10.48 17.62
N ARG A 400 -8.45 -11.27 17.24
CA ARG A 400 -7.83 -11.17 15.91
C ARG A 400 -8.80 -11.56 14.80
N LEU A 401 -9.53 -12.65 14.98
CA LEU A 401 -10.52 -13.13 14.01
C LEU A 401 -11.66 -12.11 13.82
N GLY A 402 -12.17 -11.54 14.92
CA GLY A 402 -13.21 -10.50 14.88
C GLY A 402 -12.78 -9.27 14.08
N LYS A 403 -11.54 -8.80 14.28
CA LYS A 403 -10.98 -7.68 13.49
C LYS A 403 -10.90 -7.99 12.00
N LEU A 404 -10.50 -9.21 11.63
CA LEU A 404 -10.42 -9.61 10.22
C LEU A 404 -11.82 -9.74 9.58
N TRP A 405 -12.80 -10.30 10.30
CA TRP A 405 -14.19 -10.32 9.84
C TRP A 405 -14.79 -8.90 9.72
N ALA A 406 -14.43 -7.97 10.62
CA ALA A 406 -14.80 -6.57 10.53
C ALA A 406 -14.25 -5.92 9.24
N LEU A 407 -12.97 -6.16 8.91
CA LEU A 407 -12.39 -5.72 7.62
C LEU A 407 -13.11 -6.33 6.43
N ARG A 408 -13.53 -7.60 6.52
CA ARG A 408 -14.29 -8.26 5.47
C ARG A 408 -15.67 -7.63 5.28
N ALA A 409 -16.37 -7.29 6.37
CA ALA A 409 -17.66 -6.61 6.30
C ALA A 409 -17.54 -5.19 5.73
N HIS A 410 -16.42 -4.51 5.97
CA HIS A 410 -16.15 -3.20 5.40
C HIS A 410 -15.88 -3.25 3.89
N SER A 411 -15.27 -4.34 3.40
CA SER A 411 -14.89 -4.52 1.99
C SER A 411 -15.92 -5.29 1.14
N ALA A 412 -17.07 -5.68 1.71
CA ALA A 412 -18.11 -6.52 1.09
C ALA A 412 -19.18 -5.73 0.25
#